data_7dd20e90d8d5c6cba22ec2f9ce82e0c7
#
_entry.id   7dd20e90d8d5c6cba22ec2f9ce82e0c7
#
_cell.length_a   1.000
_cell.length_b   1.000
_cell.length_c   1.000
_cell.angle_alpha   90.00
_cell.angle_beta   90.00
_cell.angle_gamma   90.00
#
_symmetry.space_group_name_H-M   'P 1'
#
loop_
_entity.id
_entity.type
_entity.pdbx_description
1 polymer ?
#
loop_
_entity_poly.entity_id
_entity_poly.type
_entity_poly.pdbx_seq_one_letter_code
_entity_poly.pdbx_strand_id
1 'polypeptide(L)'
;MPPRIELGKHAQSSIMHAMGRAEDFKNGDEFLINHFNYRVVMGFFLPKWQRGLVWKESQEISFLESAWRGLSLGTYTYNTASIGSPYENLLIDGQQRMRAFERYFNNEFKVFGYCWDELGIEEQRGFKTRTVFASFNTETENEEFLKEYYNLTNFGGTAHKDNERV
;
A
#
# COMPACT_ATOMS: atom_id res chain seq x y z
N MET A 1 -10.42 -26.58 14.51
CA MET A 1 -10.41 -25.26 13.88
C MET A 1 -9.04 -24.65 14.11
N PRO A 2 -8.35 -24.17 13.07
CA PRO A 2 -7.08 -23.48 13.27
C PRO A 2 -7.31 -22.20 14.12
N PRO A 3 -6.30 -21.76 14.88
CA PRO A 3 -6.41 -20.53 15.65
C PRO A 3 -6.66 -19.34 14.70
N ARG A 4 -7.31 -18.29 15.21
CA ARG A 4 -7.43 -17.03 14.49
C ARG A 4 -6.05 -16.42 14.30
N ILE A 5 -5.77 -15.91 13.11
CA ILE A 5 -4.64 -15.03 12.90
C ILE A 5 -4.95 -13.72 13.62
N GLU A 6 -4.16 -13.39 14.64
CA GLU A 6 -4.25 -12.12 15.32
C GLU A 6 -3.63 -11.04 14.41
N LEU A 7 -4.51 -10.33 13.72
CA LEU A 7 -4.14 -9.13 12.99
C LEU A 7 -3.85 -8.04 14.02
N GLY A 8 -2.72 -7.37 13.91
CA GLY A 8 -2.38 -6.23 14.74
C GLY A 8 -3.42 -5.10 14.70
N LYS A 9 -3.04 -3.89 15.01
CA LYS A 9 -3.98 -2.76 15.13
C LYS A 9 -4.63 -2.42 13.79
N HIS A 10 -5.94 -2.37 13.78
CA HIS A 10 -6.74 -1.83 12.68
C HIS A 10 -6.92 -0.32 12.85
N ALA A 11 -6.66 0.44 11.80
CA ALA A 11 -6.92 1.88 11.77
C ALA A 11 -7.74 2.24 10.53
N GLN A 12 -8.85 2.95 10.76
CA GLN A 12 -9.52 3.69 9.70
C GLN A 12 -8.86 5.06 9.59
N SER A 13 -8.06 5.24 8.57
CA SER A 13 -7.38 6.52 8.31
C SER A 13 -7.65 6.99 6.90
N SER A 14 -7.50 8.30 6.67
CA SER A 14 -7.48 8.84 5.32
C SER A 14 -6.18 8.44 4.63
N ILE A 15 -6.13 8.60 3.31
CA ILE A 15 -4.90 8.41 2.52
C ILE A 15 -3.73 9.26 3.02
N MET A 16 -4.00 10.30 3.80
CA MET A 16 -2.97 11.15 4.43
C MET A 16 -1.97 10.35 5.26
N HIS A 17 -2.38 9.26 5.91
CA HIS A 17 -1.46 8.42 6.66
C HIS A 17 -0.39 7.78 5.76
N ALA A 18 -0.79 7.24 4.61
CA ALA A 18 0.15 6.68 3.63
C ALA A 18 1.00 7.77 2.97
N MET A 19 0.42 8.95 2.70
CA MET A 19 1.16 10.11 2.15
C MET A 19 2.21 10.63 3.14
N GLY A 20 1.89 10.71 4.43
CA GLY A 20 2.85 11.10 5.47
C GLY A 20 4.06 10.17 5.49
N ARG A 21 3.85 8.87 5.40
CA ARG A 21 4.95 7.90 5.29
C ARG A 21 5.81 8.08 4.04
N ALA A 22 5.19 8.40 2.90
CA ALA A 22 5.92 8.69 1.67
C ALA A 22 6.79 9.94 1.79
N GLU A 23 6.32 10.94 2.52
CA GLU A 23 7.06 12.19 2.77
C GLU A 23 8.20 11.97 3.78
N ASP A 24 7.95 11.28 4.88
CA ASP A 24 8.97 10.90 5.86
C ASP A 24 10.10 10.10 5.21
N PHE A 25 9.74 9.17 4.33
CA PHE A 25 10.70 8.38 3.56
C PHE A 25 11.58 9.23 2.64
N LYS A 26 11.01 10.18 1.90
CA LYS A 26 11.78 11.11 1.06
C LYS A 26 12.76 11.97 1.86
N ASN A 27 12.44 12.24 3.12
CA ASN A 27 13.23 13.14 3.98
C ASN A 27 14.28 12.41 4.84
N GLY A 28 14.21 11.08 5.00
CA GLY A 28 14.99 10.43 6.06
C GLY A 28 15.77 9.16 5.76
N ASP A 29 15.42 8.35 4.76
CA ASP A 29 15.83 6.94 4.83
C ASP A 29 16.43 6.33 3.56
N GLU A 30 17.24 7.09 2.78
CA GLU A 30 18.09 6.49 1.73
C GLU A 30 18.96 5.33 2.26
N PHE A 31 19.34 5.37 3.54
CA PHE A 31 20.15 4.34 4.20
C PHE A 31 19.40 2.99 4.27
N LEU A 32 18.12 2.98 4.62
CA LEU A 32 17.32 1.74 4.72
C LEU A 32 17.09 1.13 3.33
N ILE A 33 16.77 1.94 2.33
CA ILE A 33 16.60 1.46 0.95
C ILE A 33 17.87 0.78 0.44
N ASN A 34 19.01 1.46 0.58
CA ASN A 34 20.28 0.96 0.09
C ASN A 34 20.75 -0.27 0.86
N HIS A 35 20.42 -0.36 2.16
CA HIS A 35 20.83 -1.47 3.03
C HIS A 35 20.08 -2.76 2.72
N PHE A 36 18.76 -2.69 2.45
CA PHE A 36 17.93 -3.87 2.21
C PHE A 36 17.64 -4.15 0.73
N ASN A 37 17.95 -3.21 -0.16
CA ASN A 37 17.69 -3.31 -1.61
C ASN A 37 16.23 -3.74 -1.92
N TYR A 38 15.28 -3.14 -1.22
CA TYR A 38 13.86 -3.37 -1.44
C TYR A 38 13.31 -2.41 -2.51
N ARG A 39 12.27 -2.88 -3.21
CA ARG A 39 11.41 -1.98 -3.98
C ARG A 39 10.59 -1.15 -2.99
N VAL A 40 10.27 0.08 -3.35
CA VAL A 40 9.52 1.01 -2.50
C VAL A 40 8.27 1.50 -3.22
N VAL A 41 7.18 1.63 -2.50
CA VAL A 41 5.93 2.25 -2.96
C VAL A 41 5.30 3.06 -1.82
N MET A 42 5.00 4.32 -2.06
CA MET A 42 4.42 5.22 -1.05
C MET A 42 5.18 5.22 0.29
N GLY A 43 6.52 5.07 0.24
CA GLY A 43 7.37 5.01 1.44
C GLY A 43 7.37 3.67 2.17
N PHE A 44 6.67 2.66 1.69
CA PHE A 44 6.74 1.31 2.21
C PHE A 44 7.71 0.45 1.42
N PHE A 45 8.40 -0.46 2.09
CA PHE A 45 9.23 -1.48 1.45
C PHE A 45 8.38 -2.65 0.98
N LEU A 46 8.66 -3.14 -0.23
CA LEU A 46 8.00 -4.35 -0.76
C LEU A 46 8.88 -5.57 -0.51
N PRO A 47 8.37 -6.60 0.19
CA PRO A 47 9.11 -7.85 0.39
C PRO A 47 9.55 -8.47 -0.94
N LYS A 48 10.72 -9.10 -0.96
CA LYS A 48 11.28 -9.72 -2.18
C LYS A 48 10.43 -10.86 -2.73
N TRP A 49 9.72 -11.57 -1.85
CA TRP A 49 8.83 -12.67 -2.21
C TRP A 49 7.45 -12.21 -2.74
N GLN A 50 7.14 -10.92 -2.62
CA GLN A 50 5.89 -10.38 -3.14
C GLN A 50 5.95 -10.23 -4.66
N ARG A 51 4.86 -10.64 -5.35
CA ARG A 51 4.75 -10.53 -6.81
C ARG A 51 4.97 -9.10 -7.31
N GLY A 52 5.32 -8.97 -8.58
CA GLY A 52 5.47 -7.68 -9.23
C GLY A 52 4.16 -6.88 -9.34
N LEU A 53 4.29 -5.65 -9.79
CA LEU A 53 3.16 -4.80 -10.14
C LEU A 53 2.52 -5.31 -11.43
N VAL A 54 1.24 -5.65 -11.39
CA VAL A 54 0.52 -6.30 -12.49
C VAL A 54 -0.67 -5.48 -13.02
N TRP A 55 -1.11 -4.44 -12.29
CA TRP A 55 -2.17 -3.58 -12.77
C TRP A 55 -1.74 -2.80 -14.01
N LYS A 56 -2.66 -2.72 -14.97
CA LYS A 56 -2.54 -1.82 -16.10
C LYS A 56 -2.97 -0.41 -15.67
N GLU A 57 -2.49 0.60 -16.35
CA GLU A 57 -2.84 2.00 -16.08
C GLU A 57 -4.36 2.24 -16.06
N SER A 58 -5.11 1.59 -16.95
CA SER A 58 -6.58 1.67 -16.94
C SER A 58 -7.22 1.16 -15.65
N GLN A 59 -6.62 0.17 -14.99
CA GLN A 59 -7.09 -0.35 -13.70
C GLN A 59 -6.74 0.63 -12.56
N GLU A 60 -5.54 1.23 -12.62
CA GLU A 60 -5.12 2.27 -11.68
C GLU A 60 -6.05 3.50 -11.78
N ILE A 61 -6.37 3.95 -13.00
CA ILE A 61 -7.30 5.06 -13.23
C ILE A 61 -8.69 4.73 -12.66
N SER A 62 -9.25 3.56 -13.00
CA SER A 62 -10.58 3.15 -12.49
C SER A 62 -10.63 3.06 -10.96
N PHE A 63 -9.54 2.62 -10.34
CA PHE A 63 -9.42 2.61 -8.88
C PHE A 63 -9.45 4.03 -8.30
N LEU A 64 -8.71 4.97 -8.89
CA LEU A 64 -8.68 6.36 -8.44
C LEU A 64 -9.99 7.10 -8.71
N GLU A 65 -10.68 6.79 -9.82
CA GLU A 65 -12.05 7.29 -10.05
C GLU A 65 -13.00 6.84 -8.94
N SER A 66 -12.86 5.61 -8.46
CA SER A 66 -13.62 5.09 -7.32
C SER A 66 -13.27 5.84 -6.03
N ALA A 67 -11.98 6.16 -5.81
CA ALA A 67 -11.53 6.97 -4.68
C ALA A 67 -12.14 8.37 -4.70
N TRP A 68 -12.14 9.04 -5.84
CA TRP A 68 -12.76 10.36 -6.01
C TRP A 68 -14.26 10.36 -5.74
N ARG A 69 -14.95 9.27 -6.06
CA ARG A 69 -16.38 9.07 -5.83
C ARG A 69 -16.71 8.66 -4.40
N GLY A 70 -15.71 8.49 -3.53
CA GLY A 70 -15.90 8.10 -2.14
C GLY A 70 -16.30 6.64 -1.94
N LEU A 71 -16.02 5.78 -2.92
CA LEU A 71 -16.29 4.35 -2.80
C LEU A 71 -15.27 3.67 -1.89
N SER A 72 -15.63 2.52 -1.33
CA SER A 72 -14.73 1.72 -0.51
C SER A 72 -13.54 1.23 -1.33
N LEU A 73 -12.33 1.50 -0.84
CA LEU A 73 -11.08 1.13 -1.48
C LEU A 73 -10.49 -0.18 -0.93
N GLY A 74 -11.19 -0.82 -0.01
CA GLY A 74 -10.65 -1.94 0.74
C GLY A 74 -9.62 -1.49 1.78
N THR A 75 -8.70 -2.39 2.13
CA THR A 75 -7.68 -2.16 3.15
C THR A 75 -6.29 -2.43 2.59
N TYR A 76 -5.28 -1.88 3.23
CA TYR A 76 -3.89 -2.31 3.03
C TYR A 76 -3.31 -2.83 4.35
N THR A 77 -2.31 -3.68 4.25
CA THR A 77 -1.62 -4.23 5.42
C THR A 77 -0.14 -3.91 5.34
N TYR A 78 0.38 -3.37 6.42
CA TYR A 78 1.80 -3.14 6.58
C TYR A 78 2.31 -3.75 7.89
N ASN A 79 3.61 -3.94 7.98
CA ASN A 79 4.26 -4.45 9.17
C ASN A 79 5.17 -3.38 9.77
N THR A 80 5.16 -3.28 11.09
CA THR A 80 6.19 -2.57 11.85
C THR A 80 6.99 -3.58 12.67
N ALA A 81 8.28 -3.32 12.77
CA ALA A 81 9.21 -4.15 13.50
C ALA A 81 10.21 -3.25 14.22
N SER A 82 11.25 -3.82 14.81
CA SER A 82 12.31 -3.05 15.44
C SER A 82 13.06 -2.19 14.42
N ILE A 83 13.48 -1.00 14.81
CA ILE A 83 14.25 -0.10 13.95
C ILE A 83 15.50 -0.82 13.42
N GLY A 84 15.68 -0.80 12.11
CA GLY A 84 16.76 -1.50 11.43
C GLY A 84 16.51 -2.98 11.14
N SER A 85 15.34 -3.51 11.50
CA SER A 85 14.90 -4.84 11.11
C SER A 85 14.59 -4.91 9.61
N PRO A 86 14.91 -6.03 8.92
CA PRO A 86 14.48 -6.24 7.54
C PRO A 86 12.96 -6.36 7.37
N TYR A 87 12.22 -6.44 8.47
CA TYR A 87 10.76 -6.53 8.51
C TYR A 87 10.08 -5.21 8.86
N GLU A 88 10.86 -4.16 9.10
CA GLU A 88 10.33 -2.84 9.37
C GLU A 88 9.72 -2.22 8.12
N ASN A 89 8.57 -1.58 8.29
CA ASN A 89 7.88 -0.81 7.26
C ASN A 89 7.58 -1.59 5.96
N LEU A 90 7.34 -2.90 6.06
CA LEU A 90 6.97 -3.73 4.91
C LEU A 90 5.49 -3.54 4.55
N LEU A 91 5.19 -3.37 3.27
CA LEU A 91 3.82 -3.44 2.75
C LEU A 91 3.50 -4.89 2.39
N ILE A 92 2.58 -5.50 3.12
CA ILE A 92 2.22 -6.92 2.96
C ILE A 92 1.06 -7.09 1.96
N ASP A 93 0.07 -6.20 1.99
CA ASP A 93 -1.03 -6.17 1.01
C ASP A 93 -1.35 -4.74 0.60
N GLY A 94 -1.90 -4.57 -0.60
CA GLY A 94 -2.32 -3.28 -1.15
C GLY A 94 -1.32 -2.61 -2.08
N GLN A 95 -0.25 -3.30 -2.50
CA GLN A 95 0.81 -2.71 -3.33
C GLN A 95 0.30 -2.07 -4.63
N GLN A 96 -0.68 -2.69 -5.32
CA GLN A 96 -1.21 -2.15 -6.57
C GLN A 96 -1.95 -0.84 -6.34
N ARG A 97 -2.75 -0.79 -5.27
CA ARG A 97 -3.53 0.39 -4.85
C ARG A 97 -2.60 1.54 -4.42
N MET A 98 -1.58 1.22 -3.63
CA MET A 98 -0.55 2.21 -3.23
C MET A 98 0.21 2.74 -4.45
N ARG A 99 0.54 1.87 -5.39
CA ARG A 99 1.20 2.30 -6.64
C ARG A 99 0.33 3.22 -7.48
N ALA A 100 -0.97 2.97 -7.56
CA ALA A 100 -1.90 3.84 -8.26
C ALA A 100 -1.93 5.24 -7.65
N PHE A 101 -1.99 5.36 -6.32
CA PHE A 101 -1.90 6.65 -5.63
C PHE A 101 -0.57 7.34 -5.89
N GLU A 102 0.56 6.63 -5.73
CA GLU A 102 1.90 7.17 -5.94
C GLU A 102 2.06 7.77 -7.35
N ARG A 103 1.68 7.02 -8.38
CA ARG A 103 1.76 7.46 -9.77
C ARG A 103 0.87 8.68 -10.05
N TYR A 104 -0.34 8.70 -9.50
CA TYR A 104 -1.25 9.84 -9.65
C TYR A 104 -0.69 11.09 -8.97
N PHE A 105 -0.19 10.98 -7.74
CA PHE A 105 0.43 12.11 -7.05
C PHE A 105 1.73 12.59 -7.71
N ASN A 106 2.37 11.74 -8.48
CA ASN A 106 3.53 12.08 -9.33
C ASN A 106 3.15 12.59 -10.73
N ASN A 107 1.85 12.82 -11.01
CA ASN A 107 1.33 13.31 -12.30
C ASN A 107 1.60 12.40 -13.50
N GLU A 108 1.71 11.08 -13.29
CA GLU A 108 2.02 10.14 -14.35
C GLU A 108 0.85 9.88 -15.30
N PHE A 109 -0.39 10.11 -14.86
CA PHE A 109 -1.61 9.98 -15.66
C PHE A 109 -2.74 10.88 -15.14
N LYS A 110 -3.80 10.99 -15.92
CA LYS A 110 -4.98 11.82 -15.62
C LYS A 110 -6.13 10.98 -15.06
N VAL A 111 -6.85 11.54 -14.08
CA VAL A 111 -8.11 10.99 -13.55
C VAL A 111 -9.19 12.05 -13.79
N PHE A 112 -10.29 11.68 -14.42
CA PHE A 112 -11.32 12.62 -14.87
C PHE A 112 -10.78 13.79 -15.72
N GLY A 113 -9.69 13.54 -16.46
CA GLY A 113 -9.08 14.53 -17.36
C GLY A 113 -8.03 15.43 -16.70
N TYR A 114 -7.76 15.30 -15.40
CA TYR A 114 -6.81 16.13 -14.65
C TYR A 114 -5.67 15.31 -14.05
N CYS A 115 -4.45 15.82 -14.16
CA CYS A 115 -3.33 15.41 -13.33
C CYS A 115 -3.48 15.97 -11.91
N TRP A 116 -2.76 15.42 -10.95
CA TRP A 116 -2.86 15.85 -9.56
C TRP A 116 -2.56 17.34 -9.36
N ASP A 117 -1.50 17.85 -9.98
CA ASP A 117 -1.06 19.24 -9.85
C ASP A 117 -1.95 20.25 -10.63
N GLU A 118 -2.81 19.75 -11.54
CA GLU A 118 -3.80 20.57 -12.23
C GLU A 118 -5.03 20.88 -11.37
N LEU A 119 -5.17 20.19 -10.21
CA LEU A 119 -6.29 20.37 -9.29
C LEU A 119 -6.08 21.59 -8.39
N GLY A 120 -7.17 22.25 -8.03
CA GLY A 120 -7.16 23.30 -7.03
C GLY A 120 -6.78 22.77 -5.63
N ILE A 121 -6.21 23.65 -4.80
CA ILE A 121 -5.77 23.28 -3.43
C ILE A 121 -6.91 22.72 -2.57
N GLU A 122 -8.13 23.21 -2.75
CA GLU A 122 -9.31 22.72 -2.03
C GLU A 122 -9.71 21.32 -2.45
N GLU A 123 -9.60 21.01 -3.75
CA GLU A 123 -9.87 19.68 -4.30
C GLU A 123 -8.84 18.67 -3.81
N GLN A 124 -7.55 19.02 -3.87
CA GLN A 124 -6.46 18.18 -3.35
C GLN A 124 -6.64 17.92 -1.85
N ARG A 125 -6.95 18.95 -1.05
CA ARG A 125 -7.21 18.82 0.38
C ARG A 125 -8.44 17.95 0.64
N GLY A 126 -9.52 18.20 -0.10
CA GLY A 126 -10.75 17.42 0.00
C GLY A 126 -10.52 15.93 -0.31
N PHE A 127 -9.77 15.62 -1.35
CA PHE A 127 -9.40 14.24 -1.67
C PHE A 127 -8.60 13.59 -0.53
N LYS A 128 -7.53 14.25 -0.08
CA LYS A 128 -6.65 13.72 0.98
C LYS A 128 -7.40 13.41 2.29
N THR A 129 -8.34 14.26 2.68
CA THR A 129 -9.07 14.13 3.96
C THR A 129 -10.25 13.18 3.90
N ARG A 130 -10.93 13.09 2.75
CA ARG A 130 -12.16 12.28 2.59
C ARG A 130 -11.91 10.88 2.05
N THR A 131 -10.78 10.65 1.37
CA THR A 131 -10.45 9.33 0.85
C THR A 131 -10.02 8.42 1.98
N VAL A 132 -10.90 7.52 2.39
CA VAL A 132 -10.63 6.52 3.44
C VAL A 132 -9.93 5.32 2.83
N PHE A 133 -8.76 5.01 3.35
CA PHE A 133 -8.01 3.81 3.00
C PHE A 133 -7.53 3.16 4.29
N ALA A 134 -8.32 2.22 4.82
CA ALA A 134 -8.06 1.60 6.11
C ALA A 134 -6.81 0.72 6.09
N SER A 135 -6.13 0.62 7.22
CA SER A 135 -4.90 -0.15 7.36
C SER A 135 -4.97 -1.20 8.48
N PHE A 136 -4.21 -2.28 8.29
CA PHE A 136 -3.83 -3.20 9.35
C PHE A 136 -2.32 -3.15 9.55
N ASN A 137 -1.88 -3.24 10.81
CA ASN A 137 -0.47 -3.35 11.17
C ASN A 137 -0.22 -4.68 11.87
N THR A 138 0.69 -5.50 11.36
CA THR A 138 0.95 -6.85 11.88
C THR A 138 1.96 -6.91 13.03
N GLU A 139 2.77 -5.91 13.23
CA GLU A 139 3.70 -5.76 14.36
C GLU A 139 4.52 -7.03 14.68
N THR A 140 5.21 -7.62 13.69
CA THR A 140 5.93 -8.89 13.88
C THR A 140 7.34 -8.89 13.28
N GLU A 141 8.22 -9.72 13.83
CA GLU A 141 9.55 -10.05 13.31
C GLU A 141 9.56 -11.43 12.59
N ASN A 142 8.41 -12.07 12.42
CA ASN A 142 8.30 -13.42 11.86
C ASN A 142 7.94 -13.39 10.38
N GLU A 143 8.92 -13.66 9.50
CA GLU A 143 8.74 -13.67 8.06
C GLU A 143 7.74 -14.74 7.58
N GLU A 144 7.74 -15.91 8.19
CA GLU A 144 6.83 -17.00 7.80
C GLU A 144 5.36 -16.62 8.08
N PHE A 145 5.11 -15.92 9.19
CA PHE A 145 3.80 -15.35 9.47
C PHE A 145 3.38 -14.33 8.40
N LEU A 146 4.31 -13.45 7.98
CA LEU A 146 4.03 -12.45 6.95
C LEU A 146 3.72 -13.09 5.58
N LYS A 147 4.42 -14.15 5.22
CA LYS A 147 4.17 -14.94 4.00
C LYS A 147 2.83 -15.67 4.06
N GLU A 148 2.53 -16.31 5.19
CA GLU A 148 1.23 -16.96 5.42
C GLU A 148 0.09 -15.95 5.31
N TYR A 149 0.21 -14.80 5.96
CA TYR A 149 -0.75 -13.72 5.87
C TYR A 149 -0.96 -13.26 4.42
N TYR A 150 0.12 -13.01 3.69
CA TYR A 150 0.07 -12.63 2.28
C TYR A 150 -0.67 -13.67 1.44
N ASN A 151 -0.36 -14.95 1.61
CA ASN A 151 -1.00 -16.03 0.88
C ASN A 151 -2.50 -16.09 1.18
N LEU A 152 -2.91 -16.01 2.44
CA LEU A 152 -4.31 -16.07 2.83
C LEU A 152 -5.12 -14.88 2.31
N THR A 153 -4.55 -13.69 2.29
CA THR A 153 -5.23 -12.48 1.80
C THR A 153 -5.34 -12.44 0.29
N ASN A 154 -4.33 -12.91 -0.42
CA ASN A 154 -4.29 -12.83 -1.89
C ASN A 154 -4.88 -14.05 -2.59
N PHE A 155 -4.88 -15.23 -1.97
CA PHE A 155 -5.33 -16.49 -2.57
C PHE A 155 -6.59 -17.07 -1.92
N GLY A 156 -7.06 -16.48 -0.83
CA GLY A 156 -8.24 -16.96 -0.09
C GLY A 156 -9.60 -16.66 -0.73
N GLY A 157 -9.69 -15.78 -1.73
CA GLY A 157 -10.98 -15.28 -2.24
C GLY A 157 -11.16 -15.20 -3.75
N THR A 158 -10.11 -15.23 -4.55
CA THR A 158 -10.21 -15.17 -6.02
C THR A 158 -9.16 -16.07 -6.65
N ALA A 159 -9.52 -16.76 -7.74
CA ALA A 159 -8.64 -17.70 -8.42
C ALA A 159 -7.34 -17.05 -8.93
N HIS A 160 -6.34 -17.00 -8.08
CA HIS A 160 -4.97 -16.80 -8.48
C HIS A 160 -4.39 -18.15 -8.92
N LYS A 161 -3.44 -18.13 -9.84
CA LYS A 161 -2.76 -19.34 -10.27
C LYS A 161 -1.88 -19.88 -9.13
N ASP A 162 -1.85 -21.20 -8.93
CA ASP A 162 -1.08 -21.83 -7.84
C ASP A 162 0.41 -21.49 -7.85
N ASN A 163 0.98 -21.14 -9.01
CA ASN A 163 2.37 -20.71 -9.14
C ASN A 163 2.65 -19.27 -8.65
N GLU A 164 1.64 -18.53 -8.21
CA GLU A 164 1.79 -17.18 -7.63
C GLU A 164 1.84 -17.18 -6.10
N ARG A 165 1.75 -18.37 -5.47
CA ARG A 165 1.94 -18.52 -4.02
C ARG A 165 3.42 -18.40 -3.64
N VAL A 166 3.70 -17.76 -2.51
CA VAL A 166 5.05 -17.55 -1.95
C VAL A 166 5.27 -18.41 -0.72
#